data_44900474cc1418b225ea4b90e8d730cd
#
_entry.id   44900474cc1418b225ea4b90e8d730cd
#
_cell.length_a   1.000
_cell.length_b   1.000
_cell.length_c   1.000
_cell.angle_alpha   90.00
_cell.angle_beta   90.00
_cell.angle_gamma   90.00
#
_symmetry.space_group_name_H-M   'P 1'
#
loop_
_entity.id
_entity.type
_entity.pdbx_description
1 polymer ?
#
loop_
_entity_poly.entity_id
_entity_poly.type
_entity_poly.pdbx_seq_one_letter_code
_entity_poly.pdbx_strand_id
1 'polypeptide(L)'
;SLPQGSLSSYKRFVGDILPTQNEISAIRASVRRLFAADKTGACAGSASELYGVGGSIRALSEVNAWVVPGASNEEITRNDVNRMLRDVEHRRAFIDAVLHVSPERIHTIVCGLAILVEVFEELDGERLRICDRGVREGYLIERMLEEPKSK
;
A
#
# COMPACT_ATOMS: atom_id res chain seq x y z
N SER A 1 -0.65 13.92 -6.65
CA SER A 1 -0.12 13.06 -5.58
C SER A 1 -0.85 13.35 -4.27
N LEU A 2 -1.32 12.30 -3.60
CA LEU A 2 -1.97 12.44 -2.30
C LEU A 2 -0.90 12.53 -1.20
N PRO A 3 -0.96 13.51 -0.27
CA PRO A 3 0.08 13.76 0.73
C PRO A 3 -0.08 12.84 1.96
N GLN A 4 -0.30 11.55 1.76
CA GLN A 4 -0.47 10.57 2.83
C GLN A 4 0.21 9.24 2.49
N GLY A 5 1.06 8.76 3.37
CA GLY A 5 1.74 7.48 3.29
C GLY A 5 1.65 6.70 4.61
N SER A 6 2.14 5.46 4.63
CA SER A 6 2.06 4.58 5.80
C SER A 6 2.72 5.18 7.05
N LEU A 7 3.92 5.76 6.91
CA LEU A 7 4.64 6.37 8.04
C LEU A 7 3.97 7.65 8.54
N SER A 8 3.49 8.53 7.65
CA SER A 8 2.78 9.75 8.05
C SER A 8 1.44 9.44 8.71
N SER A 9 0.74 8.41 8.24
CA SER A 9 -0.48 7.90 8.87
C SER A 9 -0.21 7.33 10.26
N TYR A 10 0.84 6.52 10.41
CA TYR A 10 1.24 6.00 11.70
C TYR A 10 1.48 7.14 12.71
N LYS A 11 2.34 8.10 12.37
CA LYS A 11 2.68 9.22 13.25
C LYS A 11 1.48 10.11 13.60
N ARG A 12 0.47 10.18 12.75
CA ARG A 12 -0.68 11.05 12.93
C ARG A 12 -1.84 10.40 13.67
N PHE A 13 -2.07 9.13 13.49
CA PHE A 13 -3.29 8.45 13.91
C PHE A 13 -3.08 7.37 14.96
N VAL A 14 -1.86 6.82 15.08
CA VAL A 14 -1.60 5.65 15.92
C VAL A 14 -0.88 6.04 17.19
N GLY A 15 -1.46 5.67 18.31
CA GLY A 15 -0.93 5.99 19.65
C GLY A 15 -0.04 4.89 20.25
N ASP A 16 -0.07 3.68 19.69
CA ASP A 16 0.67 2.52 20.19
C ASP A 16 1.44 1.83 19.03
N ILE A 17 1.96 0.64 19.27
CA ILE A 17 2.73 -0.15 18.28
C ILE A 17 1.85 -0.52 17.07
N LEU A 18 0.62 -0.94 17.32
CA LEU A 18 -0.33 -1.35 16.29
C LEU A 18 -1.60 -0.50 16.39
N PRO A 19 -2.16 -0.07 15.25
CA PRO A 19 -3.39 0.69 15.26
C PRO A 19 -4.58 -0.14 15.78
N THR A 20 -5.45 0.52 16.51
CA THR A 20 -6.78 0.03 16.88
C THR A 20 -7.73 0.12 15.69
N GLN A 21 -8.90 -0.53 15.76
CA GLN A 21 -9.94 -0.45 14.72
C GLN A 21 -10.43 0.99 14.49
N ASN A 22 -10.50 1.79 15.54
CA ASN A 22 -10.88 3.20 15.44
C ASN A 22 -9.82 4.01 14.67
N GLU A 23 -8.54 3.74 14.93
CA GLU A 23 -7.42 4.39 14.24
C GLU A 23 -7.33 3.95 12.78
N ILE A 24 -7.53 2.67 12.46
CA ILE A 24 -7.67 2.16 11.09
C ILE A 24 -8.80 2.88 10.36
N SER A 25 -9.97 3.00 10.99
CA SER A 25 -11.13 3.70 10.43
C SER A 25 -10.83 5.18 10.20
N ALA A 26 -10.09 5.84 11.11
CA ALA A 26 -9.66 7.24 10.97
C ALA A 26 -8.67 7.43 9.79
N ILE A 27 -7.73 6.50 9.61
CA ILE A 27 -6.80 6.49 8.47
C ILE A 27 -7.59 6.37 7.16
N ARG A 28 -8.50 5.41 7.06
CA ARG A 28 -9.35 5.18 5.89
C ARG A 28 -10.19 6.43 5.57
N ALA A 29 -10.87 7.00 6.57
CA ALA A 29 -11.64 8.24 6.39
C ALA A 29 -10.78 9.43 5.95
N SER A 30 -9.51 9.50 6.38
CA SER A 30 -8.58 10.54 5.94
C SER A 30 -8.21 10.37 4.45
N VAL A 31 -7.94 9.14 4.00
CA VAL A 31 -7.65 8.84 2.59
C VAL A 31 -8.84 9.18 1.72
N ARG A 32 -10.05 8.75 2.09
CA ARG A 32 -11.30 9.07 1.36
C ARG A 32 -11.49 10.58 1.19
N ARG A 33 -11.23 11.37 2.23
CA ARG A 33 -11.30 12.84 2.14
C ARG A 33 -10.28 13.42 1.18
N LEU A 34 -9.08 12.83 1.07
CA LEU A 34 -8.07 13.27 0.11
C LEU A 34 -8.49 13.00 -1.33
N PHE A 35 -9.10 11.84 -1.60
CA PHE A 35 -9.68 11.53 -2.91
C PHE A 35 -10.80 12.50 -3.25
N ALA A 36 -11.73 12.74 -2.32
CA ALA A 36 -12.83 13.69 -2.52
C ALA A 36 -12.38 15.15 -2.72
N ALA A 37 -11.22 15.53 -2.17
CA ALA A 37 -10.64 16.86 -2.33
C ALA A 37 -9.78 17.01 -3.59
N ASP A 38 -9.47 15.93 -4.29
CA ASP A 38 -8.64 15.96 -5.50
C ASP A 38 -9.41 16.57 -6.68
N LYS A 39 -9.15 17.87 -6.91
CA LYS A 39 -9.76 18.64 -8.00
C LYS A 39 -9.14 18.36 -9.37
N THR A 40 -8.05 17.62 -9.44
CA THR A 40 -7.33 17.36 -10.70
C THR A 40 -8.02 16.33 -11.56
N GLY A 41 -8.97 15.57 -10.99
CA GLY A 41 -9.59 14.44 -11.67
C GLY A 41 -8.62 13.27 -11.92
N ALA A 42 -7.39 13.37 -11.45
CA ALA A 42 -6.39 12.32 -11.63
C ALA A 42 -6.78 10.99 -10.95
N CYS A 43 -7.69 11.08 -9.97
CA CYS A 43 -8.27 9.95 -9.27
C CYS A 43 -9.72 9.66 -9.72
N ALA A 44 -10.23 10.34 -10.75
CA ALA A 44 -11.57 10.13 -11.27
C ALA A 44 -11.53 9.05 -12.35
N GLY A 45 -12.02 7.87 -12.03
CA GLY A 45 -12.16 6.78 -12.99
C GLY A 45 -11.97 5.40 -12.35
N SER A 46 -12.58 4.40 -12.94
CA SER A 46 -12.34 3.00 -12.63
C SER A 46 -11.00 2.59 -13.21
N ALA A 47 -10.11 2.07 -12.38
CA ALA A 47 -8.83 1.51 -12.80
C ALA A 47 -8.85 0.00 -12.55
N SER A 48 -9.07 -0.79 -13.59
CA SER A 48 -9.05 -2.25 -13.48
C SER A 48 -7.68 -2.78 -12.98
N GLU A 49 -6.62 -2.05 -13.22
CA GLU A 49 -5.25 -2.43 -12.86
C GLU A 49 -4.51 -1.24 -12.22
N LEU A 50 -3.94 -1.49 -11.05
CA LEU A 50 -3.12 -0.54 -10.30
C LEU A 50 -1.65 -1.01 -10.32
N TYR A 51 -0.72 -0.06 -10.16
CA TYR A 51 0.70 -0.36 -10.04
C TYR A 51 1.23 0.15 -8.71
N GLY A 52 1.78 -0.77 -7.92
CA GLY A 52 2.32 -0.49 -6.60
C GLY A 52 3.84 -0.39 -6.58
N VAL A 53 4.35 0.70 -6.04
CA VAL A 53 5.78 0.96 -5.91
C VAL A 53 6.14 1.20 -4.45
N GLY A 54 7.22 0.61 -3.99
CA GLY A 54 7.79 0.91 -2.68
C GLY A 54 7.67 -0.21 -1.66
N GLY A 55 8.39 -0.03 -0.57
CA GLY A 55 8.61 -1.10 0.40
C GLY A 55 7.37 -1.54 1.17
N SER A 56 6.39 -0.65 1.42
CA SER A 56 5.15 -1.05 2.09
C SER A 56 4.30 -1.98 1.23
N ILE A 57 4.24 -1.71 -0.08
CA ILE A 57 3.48 -2.54 -1.02
C ILE A 57 4.15 -3.91 -1.18
N ARG A 58 5.48 -3.95 -1.32
CA ARG A 58 6.23 -5.22 -1.37
C ARG A 58 6.04 -6.05 -0.10
N ALA A 59 6.16 -5.44 1.08
CA ALA A 59 5.93 -6.14 2.33
C ALA A 59 4.50 -6.70 2.45
N LEU A 60 3.47 -5.97 1.99
CA LEU A 60 2.10 -6.48 1.97
C LEU A 60 1.94 -7.66 1.03
N SER A 61 2.59 -7.64 -0.13
CA SER A 61 2.60 -8.76 -1.09
C SER A 61 3.28 -10.00 -0.49
N GLU A 62 4.43 -9.83 0.15
CA GLU A 62 5.15 -10.91 0.81
C GLU A 62 4.37 -11.50 1.98
N VAL A 63 3.71 -10.66 2.81
CA VAL A 63 2.81 -11.10 3.88
C VAL A 63 1.63 -11.89 3.30
N ASN A 64 1.05 -11.42 2.19
CA ASN A 64 -0.02 -12.10 1.49
C ASN A 64 0.41 -13.51 1.06
N ALA A 65 1.55 -13.62 0.41
CA ALA A 65 2.10 -14.91 -0.06
C ALA A 65 2.48 -15.86 1.09
N TRP A 66 2.92 -15.31 2.21
CA TRP A 66 3.19 -16.11 3.42
C TRP A 66 1.92 -16.72 4.00
N VAL A 67 0.83 -15.95 4.07
CA VAL A 67 -0.45 -16.38 4.68
C VAL A 67 -1.24 -17.28 3.73
N VAL A 68 -1.13 -17.05 2.41
CA VAL A 68 -1.90 -17.79 1.40
C VAL A 68 -0.99 -18.63 0.54
N PRO A 69 -1.01 -19.96 0.73
CA PRO A 69 -0.23 -20.86 -0.13
C PRO A 69 -0.59 -20.66 -1.61
N GLY A 70 0.42 -20.37 -2.42
CA GLY A 70 0.26 -20.17 -3.85
C GLY A 70 -0.14 -18.75 -4.28
N ALA A 71 -0.28 -17.80 -3.36
CA ALA A 71 -0.41 -16.40 -3.73
C ALA A 71 0.89 -15.87 -4.36
N SER A 72 0.74 -15.02 -5.36
CA SER A 72 1.88 -14.39 -6.05
C SER A 72 2.46 -13.24 -5.22
N ASN A 73 3.78 -13.05 -5.29
CA ASN A 73 4.44 -11.84 -4.79
C ASN A 73 4.39 -10.69 -5.80
N GLU A 74 3.91 -10.94 -7.02
CA GLU A 74 3.90 -9.96 -8.11
C GLU A 74 2.61 -9.16 -8.18
N GLU A 75 1.54 -9.64 -7.51
CA GLU A 75 0.26 -8.97 -7.50
C GLU A 75 -0.49 -9.15 -6.16
N ILE A 76 -1.35 -8.20 -5.86
CA ILE A 76 -2.32 -8.24 -4.75
C ILE A 76 -3.69 -7.91 -5.33
N THR A 77 -4.70 -8.74 -5.03
CA THR A 77 -6.07 -8.49 -5.43
C THR A 77 -6.86 -7.71 -4.37
N ARG A 78 -8.00 -7.11 -4.75
CA ARG A 78 -8.95 -6.51 -3.80
C ARG A 78 -9.37 -7.50 -2.71
N ASN A 79 -9.59 -8.76 -3.08
CA ASN A 79 -9.95 -9.81 -2.12
C ASN A 79 -8.84 -10.08 -1.11
N ASP A 80 -7.57 -10.06 -1.54
CA ASP A 80 -6.42 -10.25 -0.65
C ASP A 80 -6.32 -9.11 0.37
N VAL A 81 -6.48 -7.86 -0.09
CA VAL A 81 -6.43 -6.68 0.78
C VAL A 81 -7.54 -6.73 1.84
N ASN A 82 -8.76 -7.05 1.42
CA ASN A 82 -9.90 -7.20 2.33
C ASN A 82 -9.74 -8.36 3.30
N ARG A 83 -9.13 -9.46 2.87
CA ARG A 83 -8.80 -10.60 3.74
C ARG A 83 -7.75 -10.19 4.77
N MET A 84 -6.63 -9.60 4.34
CA MET A 84 -5.60 -9.12 5.26
C MET A 84 -6.14 -8.13 6.28
N LEU A 85 -7.07 -7.25 5.90
CA LEU A 85 -7.69 -6.32 6.84
C LEU A 85 -8.51 -7.05 7.92
N ARG A 86 -9.25 -8.09 7.55
CA ARG A 86 -9.94 -8.96 8.53
C ARG A 86 -8.96 -9.72 9.41
N ASP A 87 -7.83 -10.20 8.85
CA ASP A 87 -6.80 -10.91 9.59
C ASP A 87 -6.11 -10.02 10.63
N VAL A 88 -6.01 -8.71 10.36
CA VAL A 88 -5.55 -7.72 11.37
C VAL A 88 -6.46 -7.70 12.61
N GLU A 89 -7.76 -7.96 12.48
CA GLU A 89 -8.69 -8.05 13.60
C GLU A 89 -8.37 -9.23 14.52
N HIS A 90 -7.91 -10.36 13.96
CA HIS A 90 -7.49 -11.56 14.67
C HIS A 90 -6.01 -11.51 15.10
N ARG A 91 -5.33 -10.44 14.83
CA ARG A 91 -3.98 -9.97 15.19
C ARG A 91 -2.84 -10.99 15.08
N ARG A 92 -2.96 -12.20 15.62
CA ARG A 92 -1.82 -13.09 15.83
C ARG A 92 -1.20 -13.58 14.54
N ALA A 93 -1.97 -14.16 13.64
CA ALA A 93 -1.45 -14.74 12.39
C ALA A 93 -0.88 -13.65 11.45
N PHE A 94 -1.52 -12.48 11.39
CA PHE A 94 -1.03 -11.36 10.60
C PHE A 94 0.29 -10.81 11.17
N ILE A 95 0.37 -10.63 12.50
CA ILE A 95 1.58 -10.14 13.16
C ILE A 95 2.72 -11.14 12.99
N ASP A 96 2.46 -12.43 13.19
CA ASP A 96 3.47 -13.47 13.01
C ASP A 96 4.03 -13.47 11.57
N ALA A 97 3.16 -13.32 10.57
CA ALA A 97 3.58 -13.17 9.18
C ALA A 97 4.45 -11.92 8.96
N VAL A 98 4.05 -10.76 9.50
CA VAL A 98 4.82 -9.51 9.39
C VAL A 98 6.18 -9.65 10.06
N LEU A 99 6.24 -10.22 11.25
CA LEU A 99 7.50 -10.43 11.98
C LEU A 99 8.44 -11.40 11.26
N HIS A 100 7.89 -12.34 10.51
CA HIS A 100 8.68 -13.27 9.71
C HIS A 100 9.24 -12.63 8.43
N VAL A 101 8.41 -11.84 7.74
CA VAL A 101 8.71 -11.32 6.39
C VAL A 101 9.39 -9.95 6.43
N SER A 102 8.88 -9.03 7.23
CA SER A 102 9.31 -7.61 7.26
C SER A 102 9.15 -7.02 8.68
N PRO A 103 9.92 -7.48 9.67
CA PRO A 103 9.77 -7.06 11.07
C PRO A 103 9.97 -5.55 11.27
N GLU A 104 10.79 -4.91 10.45
CA GLU A 104 11.05 -3.47 10.49
C GLU A 104 9.81 -2.62 10.13
N ARG A 105 8.78 -3.24 9.56
CA ARG A 105 7.55 -2.56 9.13
C ARG A 105 6.37 -2.77 10.07
N ILE A 106 6.55 -3.46 11.18
CA ILE A 106 5.47 -3.79 12.12
C ILE A 106 4.61 -2.57 12.50
N HIS A 107 5.23 -1.40 12.64
CA HIS A 107 4.53 -0.17 13.00
C HIS A 107 3.73 0.45 11.85
N THR A 108 4.13 0.24 10.60
CA THR A 108 3.59 0.99 9.46
C THR A 108 2.77 0.15 8.50
N ILE A 109 2.89 -1.18 8.56
CA ILE A 109 2.28 -2.07 7.57
C ILE A 109 0.76 -2.03 7.60
N VAL A 110 0.15 -2.00 8.79
CA VAL A 110 -1.30 -1.91 8.95
C VAL A 110 -1.84 -0.57 8.43
N CYS A 111 -1.08 0.52 8.65
CA CYS A 111 -1.43 1.82 8.07
C CYS A 111 -1.36 1.80 6.54
N GLY A 112 -0.33 1.13 5.98
CA GLY A 112 -0.22 0.91 4.54
C GLY A 112 -1.37 0.09 3.97
N LEU A 113 -1.78 -0.96 4.67
CA LEU A 113 -2.93 -1.79 4.32
C LEU A 113 -4.24 -0.98 4.34
N ALA A 114 -4.47 -0.18 5.38
CA ALA A 114 -5.66 0.68 5.50
C ALA A 114 -5.75 1.70 4.35
N ILE A 115 -4.61 2.28 3.94
CA ILE A 115 -4.53 3.16 2.77
C ILE A 115 -4.86 2.38 1.50
N LEU A 116 -4.28 1.19 1.32
CA LEU A 116 -4.46 0.39 0.12
C LEU A 116 -5.90 -0.06 -0.08
N VAL A 117 -6.60 -0.42 1.02
CA VAL A 117 -8.04 -0.73 0.98
C VAL A 117 -8.84 0.43 0.38
N GLU A 118 -8.62 1.66 0.85
CA GLU A 118 -9.34 2.82 0.32
C GLU A 118 -8.94 3.14 -1.13
N VAL A 119 -7.68 2.94 -1.51
CA VAL A 119 -7.25 3.11 -2.91
C VAL A 119 -8.01 2.14 -3.83
N PHE A 120 -8.17 0.88 -3.43
CA PHE A 120 -8.96 -0.08 -4.19
C PHE A 120 -10.44 0.30 -4.28
N GLU A 121 -11.00 0.85 -3.19
CA GLU A 121 -12.41 1.28 -3.15
C GLU A 121 -12.64 2.53 -4.01
N GLU A 122 -11.82 3.56 -3.85
CA GLU A 122 -12.00 4.85 -4.54
C GLU A 122 -11.69 4.79 -6.05
N LEU A 123 -10.80 3.89 -6.47
CA LEU A 123 -10.45 3.70 -7.88
C LEU A 123 -11.18 2.54 -8.54
N ASP A 124 -12.06 1.87 -7.81
CA ASP A 124 -12.73 0.62 -8.24
C ASP A 124 -11.74 -0.40 -8.82
N GLY A 125 -10.53 -0.47 -8.23
CA GLY A 125 -9.46 -1.35 -8.66
C GLY A 125 -9.75 -2.80 -8.31
N GLU A 126 -9.34 -3.74 -9.15
CA GLU A 126 -9.46 -5.17 -8.89
C GLU A 126 -8.13 -5.81 -8.51
N ARG A 127 -7.05 -5.30 -9.10
CA ARG A 127 -5.71 -5.85 -8.91
C ARG A 127 -4.64 -4.77 -8.89
N LEU A 128 -3.60 -5.02 -8.10
CA LEU A 128 -2.42 -4.16 -7.99
C LEU A 128 -1.20 -5.00 -8.33
N ARG A 129 -0.47 -4.62 -9.37
CA ARG A 129 0.81 -5.21 -9.74
C ARG A 129 1.94 -4.58 -8.96
N ILE A 130 2.82 -5.41 -8.45
CA ILE A 130 3.99 -4.98 -7.70
C ILE A 130 5.12 -4.63 -8.66
N CYS A 131 5.63 -3.40 -8.58
CA CYS A 131 6.79 -2.99 -9.36
C CYS A 131 8.07 -3.19 -8.55
N ASP A 132 8.99 -3.98 -9.07
CA ASP A 132 10.31 -4.21 -8.45
C ASP A 132 11.18 -2.97 -8.49
N ARG A 133 10.99 -2.13 -9.51
CA ARG A 133 11.74 -0.88 -9.68
C ARG A 133 11.01 0.26 -8.99
N GLY A 134 11.73 0.94 -8.10
CA GLY A 134 11.20 2.09 -7.36
C GLY A 134 11.28 3.39 -8.18
N VAL A 135 10.73 4.46 -7.60
CA VAL A 135 10.77 5.81 -8.19
C VAL A 135 12.22 6.28 -8.44
N ARG A 136 13.17 5.85 -7.59
CA ARG A 136 14.59 6.21 -7.72
C ARG A 136 15.21 5.60 -8.98
N GLU A 137 14.94 4.33 -9.23
CA GLU A 137 15.41 3.63 -10.42
C GLU A 137 14.77 4.21 -11.68
N GLY A 138 13.48 4.53 -11.64
CA GLY A 138 12.77 5.22 -12.73
C GLY A 138 13.40 6.56 -13.07
N TYR A 139 13.72 7.37 -12.06
CA TYR A 139 14.38 8.66 -12.26
C TYR A 139 15.80 8.52 -12.85
N LEU A 140 16.57 7.52 -12.41
CA LEU A 140 17.91 7.26 -12.97
C LEU A 140 17.82 6.84 -14.46
N ILE A 141 16.87 5.96 -14.79
CA ILE A 141 16.67 5.52 -16.17
C ILE A 141 16.25 6.72 -17.05
N GLU A 142 15.33 7.56 -16.59
CA GLU A 142 14.89 8.76 -17.30
C GLU A 142 16.08 9.69 -17.59
N ARG A 143 16.91 9.96 -16.58
CA ARG A 143 18.13 10.78 -16.73
C ARG A 143 19.14 10.17 -17.70
N MET A 144 19.34 8.87 -17.68
CA MET A 144 20.26 8.18 -18.61
C MET A 144 19.75 8.20 -20.05
N LEU A 145 18.43 8.26 -20.25
CA LEU A 145 17.82 8.37 -21.58
C LEU A 145 17.82 9.81 -22.11
N GLU A 146 17.80 10.81 -21.18
CA GLU A 146 17.83 12.25 -21.54
C GLU A 146 19.24 12.81 -21.76
N GLU A 147 20.31 12.08 -21.38
CA GLU A 147 21.67 12.54 -21.71
C GLU A 147 21.87 12.58 -23.23
N PRO A 148 22.09 13.77 -23.82
CA PRO A 148 22.37 13.86 -25.24
C PRO A 148 23.68 13.10 -25.50
N LYS A 149 23.66 12.21 -26.47
CA LYS A 149 24.88 11.61 -27.02
C LYS A 149 25.81 12.76 -27.41
N SER A 150 26.74 13.08 -26.52
CA SER A 150 27.81 14.03 -26.80
C SER A 150 28.53 13.56 -28.05
N LYS A 151 28.61 14.47 -29.03
CA LYS A 151 29.36 14.29 -30.28
C LYS A 151 30.83 14.13 -30.01
#